data_a9d0e7727499bb86a2b9b71653950966
#
_entry.id   a9d0e7727499bb86a2b9b71653950966
#
_cell.length_a   1.000
_cell.length_b   1.000
_cell.length_c   1.000
_cell.angle_alpha   90.00
_cell.angle_beta   90.00
_cell.angle_gamma   90.00
#
_symmetry.space_group_name_H-M   'P 1'
#
loop_
_entity.id
_entity.type
_entity.pdbx_description
1 polymer ?
#
loop_
_entity_poly.entity_id
_entity_poly.type
_entity_poly.pdbx_seq_one_letter_code
_entity_poly.pdbx_strand_id
1 'polypeptide(L)'
;ESLELNQSQKEIAGGILNEIKKRLSFLINVGLNYLTLDRASRTLSGGEAQRIRLASQVGSQLTGVLYVLDEPSIGLHPRDNDRLLATLKSLKEIGNTVIVVEHDLDTIESADQIIDMGPKAGFHGGEVVFSGHLKDIMKHKKSLTGKYLSGEKFIPLPSFRTTTFDHFSLIGASGNNLIVVNRPTVTISSTAYPGLEVILSNEG
;
A
#
# COMPACT_ATOMS: atom_id res chain seq x y z
N GLU A 1 9.90 25.26 2.44
CA GLU A 1 9.62 26.01 3.68
C GLU A 1 10.60 27.17 3.91
N SER A 2 11.74 27.18 3.21
CA SER A 2 12.76 28.24 3.34
C SER A 2 12.57 29.42 2.39
N LEU A 3 11.42 29.53 1.71
CA LEU A 3 11.15 30.62 0.78
C LEU A 3 10.80 31.88 1.57
N GLU A 4 11.67 32.89 1.57
CA GLU A 4 11.40 34.19 2.15
C GLU A 4 10.64 35.07 1.14
N LEU A 5 9.40 35.38 1.45
CA LEU A 5 8.53 36.22 0.64
C LEU A 5 8.28 37.54 1.35
N ASN A 6 8.28 38.66 0.61
CA ASN A 6 7.80 39.94 1.10
C ASN A 6 6.29 39.93 1.26
N GLN A 7 5.72 41.00 1.89
CA GLN A 7 4.28 41.08 2.18
C GLN A 7 3.42 40.97 0.93
N SER A 8 3.74 41.71 -0.12
CA SER A 8 3.00 41.70 -1.38
C SER A 8 3.06 40.31 -2.07
N GLN A 9 4.21 39.66 -2.05
CA GLN A 9 4.38 38.30 -2.57
C GLN A 9 3.56 37.27 -1.78
N LYS A 10 3.49 37.42 -0.44
CA LYS A 10 2.65 36.57 0.41
C LYS A 10 1.17 36.70 0.11
N GLU A 11 0.69 37.94 -0.15
CA GLU A 11 -0.70 38.21 -0.52
C GLU A 11 -1.06 37.57 -1.86
N ILE A 12 -0.17 37.68 -2.86
CA ILE A 12 -0.38 37.09 -4.19
C ILE A 12 -0.25 35.56 -4.19
N ALA A 13 0.80 35.06 -3.60
CA ALA A 13 1.16 33.63 -3.69
C ALA A 13 0.57 32.76 -2.58
N GLY A 14 0.02 33.33 -1.50
CA GLY A 14 -0.38 32.62 -0.31
C GLY A 14 -1.37 31.49 -0.57
N GLY A 15 -2.40 31.72 -1.38
CA GLY A 15 -3.37 30.70 -1.77
C GLY A 15 -2.74 29.54 -2.54
N ILE A 16 -1.89 29.88 -3.53
CA ILE A 16 -1.21 28.90 -4.38
C ILE A 16 -0.24 28.06 -3.56
N LEU A 17 0.54 28.70 -2.70
CA LEU A 17 1.50 27.99 -1.83
C LEU A 17 0.82 27.07 -0.84
N ASN A 18 -0.32 27.46 -0.29
CA ASN A 18 -1.10 26.59 0.58
C ASN A 18 -1.62 25.35 -0.15
N GLU A 19 -2.10 25.52 -1.38
CA GLU A 19 -2.56 24.39 -2.20
C GLU A 19 -1.40 23.44 -2.56
N ILE A 20 -0.24 23.99 -2.97
CA ILE A 20 0.96 23.20 -3.24
C ILE A 20 1.41 22.43 -1.98
N LYS A 21 1.45 23.08 -0.82
CA LYS A 21 1.81 22.43 0.44
C LYS A 21 0.86 21.29 0.78
N LYS A 22 -0.45 21.47 0.63
CA LYS A 22 -1.44 20.42 0.88
C LYS A 22 -1.18 19.20 0.00
N ARG A 23 -1.00 19.41 -1.31
CA ARG A 23 -0.73 18.32 -2.27
C ARG A 23 0.58 17.61 -2.00
N LEU A 24 1.65 18.34 -1.70
CA LEU A 24 2.94 17.74 -1.35
C LEU A 24 2.88 16.97 -0.03
N SER A 25 2.24 17.52 0.98
CA SER A 25 2.04 16.83 2.25
C SER A 25 1.26 15.53 2.06
N PHE A 26 0.25 15.55 1.18
CA PHE A 26 -0.50 14.35 0.86
C PHE A 26 0.37 13.29 0.18
N LEU A 27 1.18 13.67 -0.83
CA LEU A 27 2.12 12.75 -1.48
C LEU A 27 3.09 12.11 -0.48
N ILE A 28 3.56 12.86 0.50
CA ILE A 28 4.40 12.36 1.59
C ILE A 28 3.62 11.37 2.46
N ASN A 29 2.37 11.70 2.80
CA ASN A 29 1.54 10.86 3.66
C ASN A 29 1.16 9.52 3.01
N VAL A 30 1.06 9.46 1.67
CA VAL A 30 0.83 8.19 0.97
C VAL A 30 2.13 7.45 0.62
N GLY A 31 3.24 7.79 1.27
CA GLY A 31 4.52 7.07 1.14
C GLY A 31 5.29 7.35 -0.16
N LEU A 32 5.09 8.51 -0.80
CA LEU A 32 5.79 8.89 -2.04
C LEU A 32 6.92 9.91 -1.81
N ASN A 33 7.41 10.03 -0.59
CA ASN A 33 8.45 10.99 -0.21
C ASN A 33 9.83 10.74 -0.86
N TYR A 34 10.04 9.53 -1.41
CA TYR A 34 11.26 9.17 -2.13
C TYR A 34 11.25 9.55 -3.61
N LEU A 35 10.08 9.94 -4.15
CA LEU A 35 9.96 10.36 -5.55
C LEU A 35 10.37 11.81 -5.72
N THR A 36 11.02 12.09 -6.84
CA THR A 36 11.29 13.45 -7.30
C THR A 36 10.16 13.95 -8.21
N LEU A 37 9.88 15.27 -8.19
CA LEU A 37 8.78 15.85 -8.96
C LEU A 37 9.02 15.85 -10.47
N ASP A 38 10.25 15.70 -10.91
CA ASP A 38 10.67 15.62 -12.32
C ASP A 38 10.64 14.19 -12.88
N ARG A 39 10.29 13.21 -12.05
CA ARG A 39 10.24 11.82 -12.47
C ARG A 39 9.18 11.59 -13.54
N ALA A 40 9.60 11.01 -14.65
CA ALA A 40 8.70 10.74 -15.78
C ALA A 40 7.61 9.73 -15.37
N SER A 41 6.34 10.02 -15.65
CA SER A 41 5.19 9.20 -15.26
C SER A 41 5.26 7.76 -15.78
N ARG A 42 5.88 7.53 -16.96
CA ARG A 42 6.10 6.20 -17.54
C ARG A 42 7.02 5.28 -16.71
N THR A 43 7.76 5.83 -15.75
CA THR A 43 8.68 5.09 -14.88
C THR A 43 8.07 4.75 -13.52
N LEU A 44 6.83 5.18 -13.28
CA LEU A 44 6.10 4.91 -12.05
C LEU A 44 5.57 3.47 -12.07
N SER A 45 5.60 2.83 -10.91
CA SER A 45 4.86 1.58 -10.70
C SER A 45 3.34 1.84 -10.68
N GLY A 46 2.53 0.79 -10.83
CA GLY A 46 1.08 0.91 -10.77
C GLY A 46 0.60 1.54 -9.45
N GLY A 47 1.13 1.09 -8.32
CA GLY A 47 0.80 1.64 -7.00
C GLY A 47 1.25 3.09 -6.82
N GLU A 48 2.43 3.49 -7.31
CA GLU A 48 2.87 4.89 -7.30
C GLU A 48 1.92 5.78 -8.10
N ALA A 49 1.57 5.37 -9.32
CA ALA A 49 0.64 6.12 -10.16
C ALA A 49 -0.75 6.25 -9.53
N GLN A 50 -1.25 5.21 -8.89
CA GLN A 50 -2.53 5.22 -8.19
C GLN A 50 -2.51 6.19 -7.01
N ARG A 51 -1.46 6.17 -6.18
CA ARG A 51 -1.29 7.09 -5.05
C ARG A 51 -1.14 8.55 -5.49
N ILE A 52 -0.46 8.82 -6.62
CA ILE A 52 -0.39 10.17 -7.21
C ILE A 52 -1.78 10.64 -7.64
N ARG A 53 -2.58 9.77 -8.28
CA ARG A 53 -3.96 10.12 -8.65
C ARG A 53 -4.80 10.42 -7.41
N LEU A 54 -4.70 9.59 -6.37
CA LEU A 54 -5.37 9.82 -5.10
C LEU A 54 -4.97 11.17 -4.50
N ALA A 55 -3.67 11.50 -4.49
CA ALA A 55 -3.15 12.79 -4.02
C ALA A 55 -3.75 14.00 -4.76
N SER A 56 -3.90 13.88 -6.08
CA SER A 56 -4.49 14.96 -6.89
C SER A 56 -5.97 15.18 -6.59
N GLN A 57 -6.69 14.13 -6.22
CA GLN A 57 -8.13 14.18 -5.91
C GLN A 57 -8.40 14.73 -4.51
N VAL A 58 -7.60 14.34 -3.52
CA VAL A 58 -7.76 14.81 -2.13
C VAL A 58 -7.49 16.30 -2.00
N GLY A 59 -6.56 16.85 -2.77
CA GLY A 59 -6.30 18.30 -2.81
C GLY A 59 -7.51 19.13 -3.22
N SER A 60 -8.50 18.53 -3.91
CA SER A 60 -9.70 19.22 -4.38
C SER A 60 -10.75 19.47 -3.29
N GLN A 61 -10.64 18.88 -2.11
CA GLN A 61 -11.62 18.94 -1.00
C GLN A 61 -13.07 18.62 -1.44
N LEU A 62 -13.22 17.78 -2.47
CA LEU A 62 -14.53 17.34 -2.93
C LEU A 62 -15.22 16.50 -1.85
N THR A 63 -16.50 16.72 -1.66
CA THR A 63 -17.37 15.97 -0.76
C THR A 63 -18.41 15.19 -1.57
N GLY A 64 -18.91 14.07 -1.03
CA GLY A 64 -19.90 13.23 -1.72
C GLY A 64 -19.34 12.43 -2.90
N VAL A 65 -18.04 12.23 -2.96
CA VAL A 65 -17.35 11.47 -4.00
C VAL A 65 -17.20 10.02 -3.57
N LEU A 66 -17.33 9.10 -4.52
CA LEU A 66 -16.97 7.69 -4.36
C LEU A 66 -15.54 7.46 -4.85
N TYR A 67 -14.66 7.05 -3.94
CA TYR A 67 -13.31 6.60 -4.24
C TYR A 67 -13.28 5.08 -4.29
N VAL A 68 -12.75 4.52 -5.37
CA VAL A 68 -12.54 3.07 -5.52
C VAL A 68 -11.04 2.84 -5.73
N LEU A 69 -10.42 2.10 -4.81
CA LEU A 69 -8.99 1.85 -4.77
C LEU A 69 -8.74 0.35 -4.81
N ASP A 70 -7.83 -0.06 -5.67
CA ASP A 70 -7.44 -1.45 -5.84
C ASP A 70 -6.00 -1.64 -5.32
N GLU A 71 -5.85 -2.39 -4.23
CA GLU A 71 -4.59 -2.69 -3.53
C GLU A 71 -3.69 -1.45 -3.31
N PRO A 72 -4.20 -0.35 -2.71
CA PRO A 72 -3.40 0.86 -2.56
C PRO A 72 -2.20 0.72 -1.63
N SER A 73 -2.18 -0.31 -0.77
CA SER A 73 -1.08 -0.64 0.14
C SER A 73 0.08 -1.35 -0.57
N ILE A 74 -0.11 -1.84 -1.81
CA ILE A 74 0.89 -2.65 -2.50
C ILE A 74 2.25 -1.93 -2.60
N GLY A 75 3.30 -2.61 -2.17
CA GLY A 75 4.66 -2.08 -2.20
C GLY A 75 4.94 -0.97 -1.16
N LEU A 76 4.04 -0.74 -0.22
CA LEU A 76 4.31 0.12 0.93
C LEU A 76 5.04 -0.63 2.05
N HIS A 77 5.90 0.10 2.74
CA HIS A 77 6.42 -0.35 4.01
C HIS A 77 5.30 -0.28 5.07
N PRO A 78 5.21 -1.19 6.07
CA PRO A 78 4.17 -1.16 7.11
C PRO A 78 3.97 0.22 7.76
N ARG A 79 5.05 0.94 8.05
CA ARG A 79 4.98 2.32 8.58
C ARG A 79 4.23 3.30 7.68
N ASP A 80 4.32 3.13 6.35
CA ASP A 80 3.67 4.01 5.39
C ASP A 80 2.21 3.59 5.16
N ASN A 81 1.86 2.32 5.44
CA ASN A 81 0.49 1.83 5.42
C ASN A 81 -0.39 2.57 6.45
N ASP A 82 0.10 2.80 7.67
CA ASP A 82 -0.61 3.57 8.70
C ASP A 82 -0.98 4.98 8.21
N ARG A 83 -0.07 5.63 7.49
CA ARG A 83 -0.30 6.95 6.93
C ARG A 83 -1.33 6.94 5.80
N LEU A 84 -1.28 5.91 4.96
CA LEU A 84 -2.29 5.70 3.92
C LEU A 84 -3.68 5.51 4.57
N LEU A 85 -3.80 4.64 5.57
CA LEU A 85 -5.05 4.40 6.28
C LEU A 85 -5.59 5.67 6.95
N ALA A 86 -4.73 6.46 7.62
CA ALA A 86 -5.13 7.74 8.20
C ALA A 86 -5.67 8.70 7.14
N THR A 87 -5.07 8.70 5.97
CA THR A 87 -5.51 9.52 4.83
C THR A 87 -6.85 9.06 4.28
N LEU A 88 -7.08 7.75 4.12
CA LEU A 88 -8.36 7.20 3.67
C LEU A 88 -9.48 7.51 4.67
N LYS A 89 -9.18 7.43 5.97
CA LYS A 89 -10.11 7.82 7.03
C LYS A 89 -10.47 9.30 6.96
N SER A 90 -9.49 10.17 6.73
CA SER A 90 -9.76 11.61 6.58
C SER A 90 -10.64 11.94 5.38
N LEU A 91 -10.48 11.20 4.25
CA LEU A 91 -11.40 11.33 3.11
C LEU A 91 -12.84 10.99 3.45
N LYS A 92 -13.05 9.93 4.23
CA LYS A 92 -14.37 9.55 4.71
C LYS A 92 -14.96 10.63 5.65
N GLU A 93 -14.17 11.16 6.57
CA GLU A 93 -14.61 12.16 7.56
C GLU A 93 -15.14 13.45 6.91
N ILE A 94 -14.62 13.85 5.75
CA ILE A 94 -15.12 14.99 4.98
C ILE A 94 -16.37 14.69 4.14
N GLY A 95 -16.95 13.48 4.30
CA GLY A 95 -18.24 13.11 3.67
C GLY A 95 -18.12 12.34 2.36
N ASN A 96 -17.00 11.66 2.11
CA ASN A 96 -16.82 10.79 0.97
C ASN A 96 -17.08 9.31 1.31
N THR A 97 -17.33 8.52 0.27
CA THR A 97 -17.36 7.06 0.37
C THR A 97 -16.05 6.49 -0.19
N VAL A 98 -15.41 5.59 0.56
CA VAL A 98 -14.16 4.97 0.14
C VAL A 98 -14.35 3.46 0.10
N ILE A 99 -14.19 2.86 -1.08
CA ILE A 99 -14.15 1.41 -1.29
C ILE A 99 -12.71 1.02 -1.58
N VAL A 100 -12.21 0.06 -0.83
CA VAL A 100 -10.83 -0.43 -0.97
C VAL A 100 -10.88 -1.94 -1.19
N VAL A 101 -10.25 -2.41 -2.25
CA VAL A 101 -9.95 -3.83 -2.46
C VAL A 101 -8.59 -4.08 -1.83
N GLU A 102 -8.52 -4.92 -0.80
CA GLU A 102 -7.30 -5.13 -0.03
C GLU A 102 -7.17 -6.55 0.51
N HIS A 103 -5.92 -6.92 0.75
CA HIS A 103 -5.53 -8.19 1.36
C HIS A 103 -4.72 -8.00 2.65
N ASP A 104 -4.39 -6.76 2.98
CA ASP A 104 -3.68 -6.38 4.18
C ASP A 104 -4.60 -6.43 5.41
N LEU A 105 -4.13 -7.08 6.48
CA LEU A 105 -4.92 -7.29 7.70
C LEU A 105 -5.27 -5.97 8.38
N ASP A 106 -4.32 -5.06 8.53
CA ASP A 106 -4.51 -3.78 9.23
C ASP A 106 -5.56 -2.93 8.51
N THR A 107 -5.55 -2.97 7.17
CA THR A 107 -6.54 -2.29 6.34
C THR A 107 -7.92 -2.89 6.52
N ILE A 108 -8.05 -4.22 6.46
CA ILE A 108 -9.32 -4.92 6.66
C ILE A 108 -9.88 -4.64 8.06
N GLU A 109 -9.05 -4.70 9.09
CA GLU A 109 -9.45 -4.46 10.49
C GLU A 109 -9.90 -3.01 10.73
N SER A 110 -9.37 -2.07 9.96
CA SER A 110 -9.72 -0.65 10.06
C SER A 110 -10.99 -0.25 9.32
N ALA A 111 -11.58 -1.16 8.54
CA ALA A 111 -12.76 -0.89 7.73
C ALA A 111 -14.04 -0.80 8.59
N ASP A 112 -14.96 0.09 8.23
CA ASP A 112 -16.29 0.16 8.86
C ASP A 112 -17.16 -1.01 8.44
N GLN A 113 -17.03 -1.44 7.18
CA GLN A 113 -17.79 -2.54 6.59
C GLN A 113 -16.87 -3.39 5.71
N ILE A 114 -17.00 -4.68 5.80
CA ILE A 114 -16.25 -5.66 5.03
C ILE A 114 -17.23 -6.41 4.11
N ILE A 115 -16.86 -6.49 2.83
CA ILE A 115 -17.54 -7.31 1.84
C ILE A 115 -16.55 -8.40 1.41
N ASP A 116 -16.84 -9.66 1.78
CA ASP A 116 -16.02 -10.81 1.43
C ASP A 116 -16.57 -11.47 0.17
N MET A 117 -15.74 -11.54 -0.87
CA MET A 117 -16.08 -12.07 -2.19
C MET A 117 -15.44 -13.44 -2.37
N GLY A 118 -16.22 -14.41 -2.86
CA GLY A 118 -15.67 -15.75 -3.08
C GLY A 118 -16.74 -16.73 -3.55
N PRO A 119 -16.56 -18.05 -3.24
CA PRO A 119 -15.37 -18.73 -2.68
C PRO A 119 -14.24 -18.95 -3.66
N LYS A 120 -14.45 -18.72 -4.95
CA LYS A 120 -13.50 -18.93 -6.04
C LYS A 120 -13.28 -17.63 -6.82
N ALA A 121 -12.44 -17.68 -7.84
CA ALA A 121 -12.20 -16.57 -8.75
C ALA A 121 -12.76 -16.84 -10.15
N GLY A 122 -12.88 -15.82 -10.99
CA GLY A 122 -13.34 -15.90 -12.37
C GLY A 122 -14.80 -16.34 -12.49
N PHE A 123 -15.09 -17.20 -13.44
CA PHE A 123 -16.46 -17.63 -13.78
C PHE A 123 -17.18 -18.37 -12.65
N HIS A 124 -16.43 -18.92 -11.68
CA HIS A 124 -16.94 -19.67 -10.53
C HIS A 124 -16.83 -18.91 -9.20
N GLY A 125 -16.57 -17.60 -9.26
CA GLY A 125 -16.42 -16.73 -8.11
C GLY A 125 -17.28 -15.48 -8.22
N GLY A 126 -16.99 -14.50 -7.36
CA GLY A 126 -17.69 -13.22 -7.39
C GLY A 126 -19.00 -13.20 -6.62
N GLU A 127 -19.29 -14.24 -5.83
CA GLU A 127 -20.42 -14.21 -4.91
C GLU A 127 -20.05 -13.44 -3.64
N VAL A 128 -21.01 -12.69 -3.09
CA VAL A 128 -20.85 -12.08 -1.77
C VAL A 128 -21.03 -13.16 -0.71
N VAL A 129 -19.95 -13.61 -0.11
CA VAL A 129 -19.95 -14.62 0.95
C VAL A 129 -20.38 -14.01 2.28
N PHE A 130 -19.97 -12.76 2.52
CA PHE A 130 -20.29 -12.02 3.73
C PHE A 130 -20.32 -10.51 3.43
N SER A 131 -21.20 -9.80 4.15
CA SER A 131 -21.23 -8.34 4.20
C SER A 131 -21.61 -7.90 5.61
N GLY A 132 -20.74 -7.10 6.26
CA GLY A 132 -20.96 -6.64 7.63
C GLY A 132 -19.70 -6.14 8.30
N HIS A 133 -19.70 -6.12 9.64
CA HIS A 133 -18.59 -5.61 10.45
C HIS A 133 -17.54 -6.69 10.74
N LEU A 134 -16.33 -6.24 11.13
CA LEU A 134 -15.20 -7.12 11.48
C LEU A 134 -15.57 -8.21 12.49
N LYS A 135 -16.29 -7.85 13.56
CA LYS A 135 -16.67 -8.80 14.61
C LYS A 135 -17.59 -9.92 14.12
N ASP A 136 -18.36 -9.66 13.07
CA ASP A 136 -19.32 -10.59 12.52
C ASP A 136 -18.69 -11.53 11.49
N ILE A 137 -17.76 -11.03 10.66
CA ILE A 137 -17.02 -11.87 9.71
C ILE A 137 -16.16 -12.90 10.44
N MET A 138 -15.53 -12.54 11.56
CA MET A 138 -14.73 -13.46 12.38
C MET A 138 -15.53 -14.65 12.91
N LYS A 139 -16.85 -14.54 13.00
CA LYS A 139 -17.76 -15.62 13.43
C LYS A 139 -18.42 -16.33 12.26
N HIS A 140 -18.23 -15.84 11.04
CA HIS A 140 -18.93 -16.34 9.88
C HIS A 140 -18.27 -17.61 9.32
N LYS A 141 -18.92 -18.77 9.50
CA LYS A 141 -18.36 -20.11 9.19
C LYS A 141 -17.96 -20.31 7.73
N LYS A 142 -18.61 -19.63 6.77
CA LYS A 142 -18.33 -19.77 5.34
C LYS A 142 -17.22 -18.85 4.84
N SER A 143 -16.91 -17.77 5.56
CA SER A 143 -15.86 -16.83 5.18
C SER A 143 -14.48 -17.43 5.45
N LEU A 144 -13.67 -17.56 4.40
CA LEU A 144 -12.27 -17.95 4.53
C LEU A 144 -11.48 -16.82 5.18
N THR A 145 -11.72 -15.59 4.75
CA THR A 145 -11.14 -14.37 5.33
C THR A 145 -11.43 -14.28 6.82
N GLY A 146 -12.68 -14.53 7.23
CA GLY A 146 -13.07 -14.54 8.64
C GLY A 146 -12.32 -15.59 9.47
N LYS A 147 -12.03 -16.76 8.91
CA LYS A 147 -11.26 -17.81 9.59
C LYS A 147 -9.80 -17.43 9.80
N TYR A 148 -9.19 -16.69 8.86
CA TYR A 148 -7.83 -16.17 9.04
C TYR A 148 -7.80 -15.01 10.04
N LEU A 149 -8.76 -14.08 9.96
CA LEU A 149 -8.90 -12.95 10.90
C LEU A 149 -9.14 -13.42 12.34
N SER A 150 -9.92 -14.49 12.52
CA SER A 150 -10.18 -15.05 13.85
C SER A 150 -9.05 -15.93 14.41
N GLY A 151 -8.04 -16.26 13.60
CA GLY A 151 -6.98 -17.20 13.95
C GLY A 151 -7.41 -18.68 13.91
N GLU A 152 -8.65 -19.00 13.50
CA GLU A 152 -9.09 -20.39 13.30
C GLU A 152 -8.24 -21.08 12.22
N LYS A 153 -7.83 -20.32 11.19
CA LYS A 153 -6.87 -20.75 10.19
C LYS A 153 -5.64 -19.86 10.20
N PHE A 154 -4.50 -20.47 10.03
CA PHE A 154 -3.21 -19.77 9.90
C PHE A 154 -2.30 -20.57 8.97
N ILE A 155 -1.31 -19.90 8.39
CA ILE A 155 -0.25 -20.56 7.62
C ILE A 155 0.84 -20.94 8.63
N PRO A 156 1.05 -22.23 8.91
CA PRO A 156 2.03 -22.64 9.90
C PRO A 156 3.44 -22.35 9.40
N LEU A 157 4.26 -21.76 10.25
CA LEU A 157 5.68 -21.69 9.99
C LEU A 157 6.28 -23.11 10.08
N PRO A 158 7.04 -23.57 9.08
CA PRO A 158 7.69 -24.87 9.16
C PRO A 158 8.69 -24.87 10.32
N SER A 159 8.63 -25.90 11.15
CA SER A 159 9.55 -26.09 12.29
C SER A 159 11.01 -26.34 11.84
N PHE A 160 11.19 -26.71 10.60
CA PHE A 160 12.49 -26.97 9.99
C PHE A 160 12.51 -26.45 8.56
N ARG A 161 13.51 -25.64 8.23
CA ARG A 161 13.79 -25.23 6.85
C ARG A 161 14.95 -26.04 6.33
N THR A 162 14.75 -26.81 5.26
CA THR A 162 15.85 -27.46 4.54
C THR A 162 16.64 -26.37 3.83
N THR A 163 17.89 -26.18 4.24
CA THR A 163 18.84 -25.37 3.49
C THR A 163 19.37 -26.20 2.33
N THR A 164 19.13 -25.78 1.10
CA THR A 164 19.81 -26.34 -0.06
C THR A 164 21.11 -25.57 -0.27
N PHE A 165 22.17 -26.28 -0.70
CA PHE A 165 23.44 -25.63 -1.09
C PHE A 165 23.34 -24.95 -2.46
N ASP A 166 22.27 -25.23 -3.22
CA ASP A 166 22.01 -24.61 -4.50
C ASP A 166 21.49 -23.19 -4.28
N HIS A 167 22.22 -22.22 -4.77
CA HIS A 167 21.87 -20.81 -4.67
C HIS A 167 22.01 -20.13 -6.03
N PHE A 168 21.17 -19.15 -6.24
CA PHE A 168 21.27 -18.24 -7.37
C PHE A 168 21.80 -16.89 -6.86
N SER A 169 22.90 -16.42 -7.44
CA SER A 169 23.51 -15.17 -7.03
C SER A 169 23.30 -14.11 -8.11
N LEU A 170 22.71 -12.97 -7.74
CA LEU A 170 22.59 -11.81 -8.60
C LEU A 170 23.62 -10.76 -8.15
N ILE A 171 24.64 -10.53 -8.98
CA ILE A 171 25.72 -9.61 -8.67
C ILE A 171 25.58 -8.33 -9.50
N GLY A 172 25.74 -7.16 -8.88
CA GLY A 172 25.78 -5.87 -9.58
C GLY A 172 24.41 -5.39 -10.08
N ALA A 173 23.32 -5.87 -9.48
CA ALA A 173 21.99 -5.38 -9.83
C ALA A 173 21.88 -3.88 -9.50
N SER A 174 21.48 -3.09 -10.49
CA SER A 174 21.23 -1.65 -10.33
C SER A 174 20.10 -1.23 -11.25
N GLY A 175 19.33 -0.22 -10.86
CA GLY A 175 18.27 0.36 -11.66
C GLY A 175 17.15 0.95 -10.83
N ASN A 176 16.48 1.96 -11.35
CA ASN A 176 15.37 2.66 -10.71
C ASN A 176 15.67 3.07 -9.25
N ASN A 177 14.97 2.46 -8.29
CA ASN A 177 15.13 2.75 -6.86
C ASN A 177 16.19 1.86 -6.18
N LEU A 178 16.82 0.95 -6.91
CA LEU A 178 17.87 0.08 -6.37
C LEU A 178 19.18 0.85 -6.36
N ILE A 179 19.56 1.37 -5.20
CA ILE A 179 20.86 2.00 -4.98
C ILE A 179 21.84 0.89 -4.60
N VAL A 180 22.78 0.62 -5.49
CA VAL A 180 23.87 -0.33 -5.21
C VAL A 180 24.84 0.31 -4.22
N VAL A 181 24.68 -0.04 -2.95
CA VAL A 181 25.73 0.20 -1.94
C VAL A 181 26.65 -1.01 -1.96
N ASN A 182 27.84 -0.85 -2.53
CA ASN A 182 28.94 -1.82 -2.55
C ASN A 182 28.58 -3.30 -2.40
N ARG A 183 28.37 -3.99 -3.56
CA ARG A 183 28.20 -5.45 -3.69
C ARG A 183 27.00 -6.05 -2.92
N PRO A 184 25.77 -5.75 -3.30
CA PRO A 184 24.66 -6.57 -2.81
C PRO A 184 24.77 -7.96 -3.46
N THR A 185 24.98 -8.98 -2.64
CA THR A 185 24.76 -10.35 -3.05
C THR A 185 23.31 -10.67 -2.74
N VAL A 186 22.50 -10.88 -3.76
CA VAL A 186 21.15 -11.41 -3.60
C VAL A 186 21.27 -12.91 -3.64
N THR A 187 21.11 -13.56 -2.51
CA THR A 187 21.06 -15.02 -2.45
C THR A 187 19.60 -15.45 -2.48
N ILE A 188 19.21 -16.15 -3.53
CA ILE A 188 17.89 -16.74 -3.65
C ILE A 188 18.04 -18.21 -3.26
N SER A 189 17.53 -18.61 -2.11
CA SER A 189 17.45 -20.02 -1.72
C SER A 189 16.10 -20.58 -2.12
N SER A 190 16.08 -21.64 -2.94
CA SER A 190 14.86 -22.40 -3.18
C SER A 190 14.66 -23.34 -2.00
N THR A 191 13.64 -23.10 -1.21
CA THR A 191 13.12 -24.10 -0.28
C THR A 191 12.18 -25.04 -1.04
N ALA A 192 11.99 -26.26 -0.55
CA ALA A 192 11.18 -27.32 -1.20
C ALA A 192 9.68 -26.98 -1.37
N TYR A 193 9.29 -25.76 -1.07
CA TYR A 193 7.96 -25.17 -1.37
C TYR A 193 8.11 -24.14 -2.49
N PRO A 194 7.14 -24.04 -3.42
CA PRO A 194 7.16 -23.09 -4.51
C PRO A 194 6.89 -21.68 -3.99
N GLY A 195 7.91 -21.06 -3.40
CA GLY A 195 7.94 -19.68 -2.96
C GLY A 195 9.37 -19.19 -3.08
N LEU A 196 9.57 -18.17 -3.93
CA LEU A 196 10.86 -17.53 -4.10
C LEU A 196 11.07 -16.58 -2.92
N GLU A 197 11.93 -16.93 -1.97
CA GLU A 197 12.35 -16.01 -0.91
C GLU A 197 13.62 -15.28 -1.35
N VAL A 198 13.52 -13.98 -1.58
CA VAL A 198 14.67 -13.12 -1.90
C VAL A 198 15.19 -12.55 -0.59
N ILE A 199 16.34 -13.04 -0.13
CA ILE A 199 17.02 -12.49 1.04
C ILE A 199 18.08 -11.50 0.56
N LEU A 200 17.89 -10.23 0.87
CA LEU A 200 18.89 -9.20 0.71
C LEU A 200 19.78 -9.21 1.96
N SER A 201 20.97 -9.80 1.88
CA SER A 201 21.95 -9.70 2.95
C SER A 201 22.92 -8.54 2.66
N ASN A 202 22.98 -7.58 3.56
CA ASN A 202 24.08 -6.62 3.64
C ASN A 202 25.16 -7.25 4.53
N GLU A 203 26.10 -7.94 3.93
CA GLU A 203 27.38 -8.18 4.62
C GLU A 203 28.27 -6.96 4.38
N GLY A 204 28.42 -6.15 5.46
CA GLY A 204 29.26 -4.96 5.52
C GLY A 204 30.75 -5.31 5.52
#